data_ec595c3c20f52253c88db91e12171e3f
#
_entry.id   ec595c3c20f52253c88db91e12171e3f
#
_cell.length_a   1.000
_cell.length_b   1.000
_cell.length_c   1.000
_cell.angle_alpha   90.00
_cell.angle_beta   90.00
_cell.angle_gamma   90.00
#
_symmetry.space_group_name_H-M   'P 1'
#
loop_
_entity.id
_entity.type
_entity.pdbx_description
1 polymer ?
#
loop_
_entity_poly.entity_id
_entity_poly.type
_entity_poly.pdbx_seq_one_letter_code
_entity_poly.pdbx_strand_id
1 'polypeptide(L)'
;NQGVILEIRRERAIELTQEGFRFDDLVRWKAGSCVNQSITGMYFPGAGEYDLSGDGVTDVVLYTGDTKPDKKDAQVYKIGSDIVLTEGESGYVDYHHNISRTAFNEERDYLYPIPINERSLNPNLTQNPGWNDGLSF
;
A
#
# COMPACT_ATOMS: atom_id res chain seq x y z
N ASN A 1 -23.23 16.37 -7.43
CA ASN A 1 -22.49 15.65 -8.51
C ASN A 1 -21.18 14.97 -8.08
N GLN A 2 -21.03 14.62 -6.78
CA GLN A 2 -19.86 13.87 -6.32
C GLN A 2 -19.73 12.50 -7.02
N GLY A 3 -20.84 11.81 -7.27
CA GLY A 3 -20.82 10.51 -7.94
C GLY A 3 -20.24 10.56 -9.35
N VAL A 4 -20.58 11.58 -10.13
CA VAL A 4 -20.02 11.77 -11.47
C VAL A 4 -18.52 12.04 -11.43
N ILE A 5 -18.06 12.85 -10.47
CA ILE A 5 -16.62 13.12 -10.30
C ILE A 5 -15.86 11.85 -9.91
N LEU A 6 -16.43 11.03 -9.02
CA LEU A 6 -15.81 9.76 -8.64
C LEU A 6 -15.74 8.79 -9.83
N GLU A 7 -16.77 8.73 -10.65
CA GLU A 7 -16.76 7.89 -11.85
C GLU A 7 -15.73 8.37 -12.88
N ILE A 8 -15.65 9.66 -13.15
CA ILE A 8 -14.61 10.23 -14.02
C ILE A 8 -13.21 9.89 -13.50
N ARG A 9 -12.98 10.00 -12.19
CA ARG A 9 -11.68 9.66 -11.57
C ARG A 9 -11.38 8.17 -11.68
N ARG A 10 -12.40 7.33 -11.55
CA ARG A 10 -12.29 5.88 -11.70
C ARG A 10 -11.93 5.50 -13.14
N GLU A 11 -12.68 5.99 -14.12
CA GLU A 11 -12.42 5.77 -15.54
C GLU A 11 -11.02 6.24 -15.94
N ARG A 12 -10.63 7.45 -15.51
CA ARG A 12 -9.28 7.95 -15.74
C ARG A 12 -8.20 7.05 -15.13
N ALA A 13 -8.43 6.47 -13.95
CA ALA A 13 -7.47 5.57 -13.31
C ALA A 13 -7.34 4.24 -14.08
N ILE A 14 -8.42 3.77 -14.70
CA ILE A 14 -8.44 2.55 -15.53
C ILE A 14 -7.72 2.80 -16.85
N GLU A 15 -8.11 3.85 -17.56
CA GLU A 15 -7.58 4.18 -18.89
C GLU A 15 -6.08 4.51 -18.87
N LEU A 16 -5.60 5.19 -17.82
CA LEU A 16 -4.19 5.59 -17.69
C LEU A 16 -3.38 4.66 -16.77
N THR A 17 -3.84 3.40 -16.59
CA THR A 17 -3.11 2.42 -15.79
C THR A 17 -1.72 2.19 -16.36
N GLN A 18 -0.69 2.27 -15.48
CA GLN A 18 0.74 2.12 -15.79
C GLN A 18 1.36 3.27 -16.63
N GLU A 19 0.64 4.34 -16.92
CA GLU A 19 1.21 5.50 -17.64
C GLU A 19 1.90 6.54 -16.72
N GLY A 20 1.95 6.26 -15.40
CA GLY A 20 2.65 7.11 -14.42
C GLY A 20 1.84 8.31 -13.90
N PHE A 21 0.64 8.57 -14.39
CA PHE A 21 -0.16 9.75 -14.00
C PHE A 21 -0.87 9.65 -12.64
N ARG A 22 -0.94 8.46 -12.05
CA ARG A 22 -1.76 8.25 -10.86
C ARG A 22 -1.34 9.11 -9.67
N PHE A 23 -0.05 9.24 -9.42
CA PHE A 23 0.45 10.05 -8.31
C PHE A 23 0.11 11.53 -8.50
N ASP A 24 0.34 12.08 -9.69
CA ASP A 24 0.01 13.47 -10.01
C ASP A 24 -1.48 13.76 -9.88
N ASP A 25 -2.33 12.80 -10.27
CA ASP A 25 -3.77 12.90 -10.09
C ASP A 25 -4.16 12.94 -8.61
N LEU A 26 -3.59 12.08 -7.77
CA LEU A 26 -3.84 12.07 -6.32
C LEU A 26 -3.40 13.38 -5.66
N VAL A 27 -2.24 13.90 -6.04
CA VAL A 27 -1.72 15.19 -5.57
C VAL A 27 -2.67 16.33 -5.98
N ARG A 28 -3.04 16.40 -7.26
CA ARG A 28 -3.93 17.42 -7.81
C ARG A 28 -5.33 17.39 -7.21
N TRP A 29 -5.83 16.19 -6.86
CA TRP A 29 -7.15 16.02 -6.23
C TRP A 29 -7.12 16.17 -4.71
N LYS A 30 -5.95 16.41 -4.12
CA LYS A 30 -5.73 16.38 -2.66
C LYS A 30 -6.24 15.07 -2.03
N ALA A 31 -5.84 13.96 -2.62
CA ALA A 31 -6.20 12.61 -2.21
C ALA A 31 -4.95 11.75 -1.93
N GLY A 32 -3.86 12.38 -1.52
CA GLY A 32 -2.56 11.73 -1.29
C GLY A 32 -2.62 10.68 -0.18
N SER A 33 -3.47 10.87 0.84
CA SER A 33 -3.69 9.87 1.90
C SER A 33 -4.16 8.50 1.39
N CYS A 34 -4.69 8.41 0.16
CA CYS A 34 -5.03 7.12 -0.45
C CYS A 34 -3.81 6.18 -0.56
N VAL A 35 -2.58 6.71 -0.67
CA VAL A 35 -1.36 5.89 -0.75
C VAL A 35 -0.92 5.33 0.61
N ASN A 36 -1.52 5.79 1.70
CA ASN A 36 -1.22 5.32 3.06
C ASN A 36 -1.93 4.00 3.40
N GLN A 37 -2.87 3.57 2.56
CA GLN A 37 -3.58 2.31 2.78
C GLN A 37 -2.62 1.13 2.64
N SER A 38 -2.72 0.18 3.56
CA SER A 38 -2.00 -1.08 3.47
C SER A 38 -2.50 -1.90 2.28
N ILE A 39 -1.57 -2.47 1.53
CA ILE A 39 -1.90 -3.41 0.46
C ILE A 39 -1.98 -4.78 1.12
N THR A 40 -3.20 -5.30 1.24
CA THR A 40 -3.47 -6.61 1.79
C THR A 40 -3.93 -7.58 0.70
N GLY A 41 -3.69 -8.86 0.93
CA GLY A 41 -4.12 -9.92 0.04
C GLY A 41 -5.47 -10.52 0.42
N MET A 42 -5.59 -11.83 0.18
CA MET A 42 -6.79 -12.60 0.47
C MET A 42 -7.05 -12.71 1.98
N TYR A 43 -8.32 -12.78 2.36
CA TYR A 43 -8.73 -13.03 3.74
C TYR A 43 -8.73 -14.52 4.05
N PHE A 44 -8.16 -14.89 5.20
CA PHE A 44 -8.24 -16.23 5.76
C PHE A 44 -8.79 -16.18 7.20
N PRO A 45 -9.81 -17.00 7.53
CA PRO A 45 -10.37 -17.02 8.87
C PRO A 45 -9.47 -17.71 9.91
N GLY A 46 -8.35 -18.33 9.48
CA GLY A 46 -7.39 -18.96 10.37
C GLY A 46 -6.65 -20.13 9.72
N ALA A 47 -6.09 -21.00 10.55
CA ALA A 47 -5.50 -22.25 10.08
C ALA A 47 -6.60 -23.17 9.52
N GLY A 48 -6.31 -23.86 8.41
CA GLY A 48 -7.27 -24.73 7.74
C GLY A 48 -6.87 -25.08 6.30
N GLU A 49 -7.75 -25.84 5.67
CA GLU A 49 -7.62 -26.24 4.25
C GLU A 49 -8.59 -25.41 3.42
N TYR A 50 -8.11 -24.85 2.31
CA TYR A 50 -8.85 -23.93 1.46
C TYR A 50 -8.84 -24.38 0.01
N ASP A 51 -10.01 -24.52 -0.56
CA ASP A 51 -10.27 -24.67 -2.00
C ASP A 51 -10.54 -23.26 -2.54
N LEU A 52 -9.56 -22.69 -3.23
CA LEU A 52 -9.65 -21.34 -3.79
C LEU A 52 -10.16 -21.34 -5.22
N SER A 53 -10.01 -22.48 -5.91
CA SER A 53 -10.46 -22.66 -7.30
C SER A 53 -11.94 -23.05 -7.38
N GLY A 54 -12.49 -23.64 -6.31
CA GLY A 54 -13.89 -24.11 -6.24
C GLY A 54 -14.11 -25.44 -6.92
N ASP A 55 -13.04 -26.24 -7.13
CA ASP A 55 -13.11 -27.55 -7.81
C ASP A 55 -13.28 -28.74 -6.85
N GLY A 56 -13.31 -28.46 -5.53
CA GLY A 56 -13.43 -29.46 -4.46
C GLY A 56 -12.10 -30.05 -4.02
N VAL A 57 -10.96 -29.56 -4.55
CA VAL A 57 -9.62 -29.96 -4.14
C VAL A 57 -9.00 -28.86 -3.30
N THR A 58 -8.24 -29.21 -2.27
CA THR A 58 -7.53 -28.23 -1.43
C THR A 58 -6.36 -27.62 -2.19
N ASP A 59 -6.39 -26.31 -2.41
CA ASP A 59 -5.29 -25.55 -3.05
C ASP A 59 -4.26 -25.07 -2.04
N VAL A 60 -4.73 -24.61 -0.86
CA VAL A 60 -3.90 -24.01 0.18
C VAL A 60 -4.21 -24.59 1.54
N VAL A 61 -3.15 -24.87 2.30
CA VAL A 61 -3.24 -25.27 3.71
C VAL A 61 -2.49 -24.28 4.56
N LEU A 62 -3.18 -23.64 5.50
CA LEU A 62 -2.57 -22.79 6.52
C LEU A 62 -2.49 -23.55 7.85
N TYR A 63 -1.33 -23.49 8.51
CA TYR A 63 -1.14 -24.15 9.79
C TYR A 63 -0.33 -23.29 10.78
N THR A 64 -0.50 -23.53 12.09
CA THR A 64 0.17 -22.82 13.19
C THR A 64 1.15 -23.69 13.99
N GLY A 65 1.03 -25.02 13.90
CA GLY A 65 1.86 -25.96 14.65
C GLY A 65 3.30 -26.07 14.15
N ASP A 66 4.13 -26.84 14.84
CA ASP A 66 5.53 -27.10 14.44
C ASP A 66 5.67 -28.20 13.37
N THR A 67 4.65 -29.00 13.18
CA THR A 67 4.65 -30.06 12.19
C THR A 67 3.94 -29.59 10.92
N LYS A 68 4.71 -29.55 9.82
CA LYS A 68 4.14 -29.21 8.50
C LYS A 68 3.22 -30.33 8.02
N PRO A 69 1.96 -30.04 7.67
CA PRO A 69 1.07 -31.01 7.06
C PRO A 69 1.61 -31.58 5.76
N ASP A 70 1.53 -32.91 5.57
CA ASP A 70 1.93 -33.57 4.32
C ASP A 70 0.75 -33.55 3.32
N LYS A 71 0.73 -32.54 2.46
CA LYS A 71 -0.26 -32.37 1.39
C LYS A 71 0.49 -32.14 0.08
N LYS A 72 0.55 -33.18 -0.77
CA LYS A 72 1.37 -33.16 -1.99
C LYS A 72 0.81 -32.25 -3.09
N ASP A 73 -0.51 -32.08 -3.12
CA ASP A 73 -1.21 -31.35 -4.19
C ASP A 73 -1.64 -29.93 -3.77
N ALA A 74 -1.33 -29.49 -2.53
CA ALA A 74 -1.64 -28.18 -1.99
C ALA A 74 -0.40 -27.38 -1.61
N GLN A 75 -0.51 -26.05 -1.67
CA GLN A 75 0.50 -25.15 -1.13
C GLN A 75 0.35 -25.07 0.39
N VAL A 76 1.39 -25.38 1.14
CA VAL A 76 1.34 -25.46 2.61
C VAL A 76 2.19 -24.34 3.23
N TYR A 77 1.53 -23.43 3.96
CA TYR A 77 2.16 -22.26 4.57
C TYR A 77 1.95 -22.22 6.09
N LYS A 78 3.02 -21.92 6.84
CA LYS A 78 2.96 -21.67 8.27
C LYS A 78 2.57 -20.22 8.52
N ILE A 79 1.48 -20.01 9.32
CA ILE A 79 1.09 -18.67 9.75
C ILE A 79 2.16 -18.13 10.71
N GLY A 80 2.54 -16.87 10.51
CA GLY A 80 3.53 -16.14 11.29
C GLY A 80 4.98 -16.28 10.79
N SER A 81 5.28 -17.23 9.87
CA SER A 81 6.61 -17.34 9.24
C SER A 81 6.55 -17.27 7.73
N ASP A 82 5.76 -18.13 7.07
CA ASP A 82 5.66 -18.17 5.61
C ASP A 82 4.64 -17.15 5.11
N ILE A 83 3.60 -16.91 5.90
CA ILE A 83 2.52 -15.95 5.63
C ILE A 83 2.16 -15.22 6.92
N VAL A 84 2.04 -13.90 6.86
CA VAL A 84 1.61 -13.07 7.97
C VAL A 84 0.19 -12.58 7.71
N LEU A 85 -0.67 -12.74 8.71
CA LEU A 85 -2.06 -12.28 8.67
C LEU A 85 -2.22 -11.03 9.56
N THR A 86 -3.10 -10.12 9.16
CA THR A 86 -3.30 -8.82 9.83
C THR A 86 -3.75 -8.91 11.28
N GLU A 87 -4.37 -10.02 11.69
CA GLU A 87 -4.89 -10.25 13.05
C GLU A 87 -4.12 -11.37 13.78
N GLY A 88 -2.91 -11.70 13.30
CA GLY A 88 -2.07 -12.75 13.84
C GLY A 88 -2.40 -14.12 13.25
N GLU A 89 -3.38 -14.84 13.79
CA GLU A 89 -3.77 -16.17 13.31
C GLU A 89 -4.89 -16.14 12.26
N SER A 90 -5.51 -14.99 12.02
CA SER A 90 -6.58 -14.76 11.04
C SER A 90 -6.41 -13.42 10.34
N GLY A 91 -7.28 -13.09 9.39
CA GLY A 91 -7.30 -11.81 8.72
C GLY A 91 -6.80 -11.85 7.28
N TYR A 92 -6.41 -10.69 6.77
CA TYR A 92 -5.88 -10.56 5.43
C TYR A 92 -4.39 -10.86 5.38
N VAL A 93 -3.93 -11.42 4.28
CA VAL A 93 -2.48 -11.60 4.06
C VAL A 93 -1.79 -10.24 3.98
N ASP A 94 -0.80 -10.01 4.85
CA ASP A 94 0.03 -8.81 4.84
C ASP A 94 1.35 -9.09 4.12
N TYR A 95 1.40 -8.77 2.84
CA TYR A 95 2.59 -8.96 2.01
C TYR A 95 3.73 -7.99 2.34
N HIS A 96 3.42 -6.91 3.05
CA HIS A 96 4.38 -5.84 3.31
C HIS A 96 4.65 -5.63 4.81
N HIS A 97 4.33 -6.61 5.65
CA HIS A 97 4.50 -6.53 7.12
C HIS A 97 5.92 -6.15 7.57
N ASN A 98 6.93 -6.43 6.78
CA ASN A 98 8.34 -6.13 7.08
C ASN A 98 8.88 -4.91 6.31
N ILE A 99 8.04 -4.20 5.54
CA ILE A 99 8.44 -3.03 4.78
C ILE A 99 7.97 -1.77 5.52
N SER A 100 8.92 -1.00 6.06
CA SER A 100 8.61 0.32 6.59
C SER A 100 8.32 1.28 5.44
N ARG A 101 7.09 1.81 5.38
CA ARG A 101 6.66 2.79 4.39
C ARG A 101 6.49 4.15 5.06
N THR A 102 7.12 5.17 4.50
CA THR A 102 6.85 6.54 4.91
C THR A 102 5.45 6.92 4.47
N ALA A 103 4.60 7.31 5.41
CA ALA A 103 3.26 7.78 5.10
C ALA A 103 3.32 9.11 4.32
N PHE A 104 2.38 9.27 3.39
CA PHE A 104 2.16 10.55 2.73
C PHE A 104 1.68 11.58 3.77
N ASN A 105 2.41 12.68 3.88
CA ASN A 105 2.07 13.78 4.78
C ASN A 105 1.29 14.84 4.00
N GLU A 106 -0.01 15.00 4.30
CA GLU A 106 -0.90 15.92 3.60
C GLU A 106 -0.55 17.40 3.78
N GLU A 107 0.20 17.76 4.83
CA GLU A 107 0.65 19.13 5.05
C GLU A 107 1.92 19.47 4.24
N ARG A 108 2.67 18.45 3.81
CA ARG A 108 3.97 18.61 3.15
C ARG A 108 3.97 18.14 1.70
N ASP A 109 3.48 16.92 1.44
CA ASP A 109 3.82 16.15 0.24
C ASP A 109 3.00 16.55 -1.01
N TYR A 110 2.07 17.50 -0.88
CA TYR A 110 1.40 18.10 -2.02
C TYR A 110 2.27 19.09 -2.80
N LEU A 111 3.38 19.54 -2.21
CA LEU A 111 4.33 20.45 -2.83
C LEU A 111 5.74 19.83 -2.79
N TYR A 112 6.48 19.96 -3.86
CA TYR A 112 7.90 19.58 -3.85
C TYR A 112 8.73 20.61 -3.08
N PRO A 113 9.85 20.20 -2.45
CA PRO A 113 10.77 21.16 -1.85
C PRO A 113 11.40 22.05 -2.92
N ILE A 114 11.57 23.33 -2.60
CA ILE A 114 12.38 24.21 -3.44
C ILE A 114 13.86 23.77 -3.27
N PRO A 115 14.58 23.54 -4.37
CA PRO A 115 15.97 23.08 -4.29
C PRO A 115 16.85 24.02 -3.47
N ILE A 116 17.71 23.42 -2.61
CA ILE A 116 18.58 24.18 -1.71
C ILE A 116 19.47 25.18 -2.45
N ASN A 117 19.94 24.86 -3.66
CA ASN A 117 20.76 25.74 -4.46
C ASN A 117 20.01 27.01 -4.86
N GLU A 118 18.73 26.90 -5.22
CA GLU A 118 17.91 28.06 -5.58
C GLU A 118 17.67 28.97 -4.38
N ARG A 119 17.41 28.39 -3.20
CA ARG A 119 17.26 29.15 -1.97
C ARG A 119 18.56 29.81 -1.52
N SER A 120 19.69 29.14 -1.68
CA SER A 120 21.00 29.72 -1.36
C SER A 120 21.37 30.92 -2.24
N LEU A 121 20.90 30.93 -3.49
CA LEU A 121 21.09 32.06 -4.43
C LEU A 121 20.11 33.21 -4.19
N ASN A 122 18.93 32.90 -3.67
CA ASN A 122 17.89 33.91 -3.40
C ASN A 122 17.31 33.74 -1.99
N PRO A 123 17.81 34.48 -1.00
CA PRO A 123 17.34 34.40 0.40
C PRO A 123 15.87 34.82 0.60
N ASN A 124 15.24 35.43 -0.42
CA ASN A 124 13.81 35.77 -0.35
C ASN A 124 12.87 34.59 -0.68
N LEU A 125 13.43 33.45 -1.13
CA LEU A 125 12.66 32.24 -1.34
C LEU A 125 12.42 31.49 -0.02
N THR A 126 11.18 31.48 0.45
CA THR A 126 10.77 30.65 1.59
C THR A 126 10.52 29.22 1.13
N GLN A 127 10.92 28.25 1.96
CA GLN A 127 10.68 26.84 1.67
C GLN A 127 9.17 26.49 1.76
N ASN A 128 8.75 25.50 0.97
CA ASN A 128 7.40 24.98 1.06
C ASN A 128 7.14 24.37 2.45
N PRO A 129 5.87 24.43 2.94
CA PRO A 129 5.54 23.96 4.28
C PRO A 129 5.98 22.50 4.53
N GLY A 130 6.47 22.23 5.73
CA GLY A 130 6.89 20.90 6.16
C GLY A 130 8.24 20.43 5.60
N TRP A 131 8.86 21.15 4.68
CA TRP A 131 10.20 20.87 4.16
C TRP A 131 11.24 21.70 4.91
N ASN A 132 12.32 21.03 5.34
CA ASN A 132 13.45 21.69 6.01
C ASN A 132 14.75 21.32 5.29
N ASP A 133 15.46 22.33 4.80
CA ASP A 133 16.77 22.20 4.15
C ASP A 133 17.93 22.74 4.99
N GLY A 134 17.67 23.14 6.24
CA GLY A 134 18.64 23.68 7.17
C GLY A 134 18.99 25.16 6.93
N LEU A 135 18.41 25.83 5.93
CA LEU A 135 18.58 27.26 5.72
C LEU A 135 17.58 28.06 6.54
N SER A 136 18.06 29.02 7.33
CA SER A 136 17.29 29.85 8.26
C SER A 136 17.31 31.33 7.85
N PHE A 137 16.77 31.63 6.70
CA PHE A 137 16.53 33.02 6.27
C PHE A 137 15.20 33.14 5.56
#